data_f8b6b057a01150445169d2511ac0e584
#
_entry.id   f8b6b057a01150445169d2511ac0e584
#
_cell.length_a   1.000
_cell.length_b   1.000
_cell.length_c   1.000
_cell.angle_alpha   90.00
_cell.angle_beta   90.00
_cell.angle_gamma   90.00
#
_symmetry.space_group_name_H-M   'P 1'
#
loop_
_entity.id
_entity.type
_entity.pdbx_description
1 polymer ?
#
loop_
_entity_poly.entity_id
_entity_poly.type
_entity_poly.pdbx_seq_one_letter_code
_entity_poly.pdbx_strand_id
1 'polypeptide(L)'
;HYNAKGENLRKTLLQAPLAFTRVTSRFSHNRKHPILGYSRPHLGVDYGAPTGTPVKAVGDGVVTRRSWAGGYGNQVIIKHSAGLESMYSHLSGYARGLRNGQRVRQGQVIGFVGSTGLSSGPHLDFRLRQNGKFVNPAKAINPRGESVRKASMDRFRKTVEKERALLLGQTSLLEYDVDSIVPVDDVEPSAK
;
A
#
# COMPACT_ATOMS: atom_id res chain seq x y z
N HIS A 1 -11.88 -7.35 6.42
CA HIS A 1 -11.83 -7.99 7.75
C HIS A 1 -12.18 -6.95 8.81
N TYR A 2 -13.29 -7.16 9.53
CA TYR A 2 -13.75 -6.26 10.58
C TYR A 2 -13.86 -7.05 11.90
N ASN A 3 -13.67 -6.36 13.03
CA ASN A 3 -14.02 -6.93 14.34
C ASN A 3 -15.52 -6.73 14.63
N ALA A 4 -16.00 -7.29 15.73
CA ALA A 4 -17.42 -7.20 16.13
C ALA A 4 -17.93 -5.75 16.34
N LYS A 5 -17.02 -4.78 16.49
CA LYS A 5 -17.35 -3.34 16.58
C LYS A 5 -17.42 -2.65 15.21
N GLY A 6 -17.22 -3.40 14.11
CA GLY A 6 -17.16 -2.84 12.77
C GLY A 6 -15.86 -2.08 12.47
N GLU A 7 -14.82 -2.23 13.29
CA GLU A 7 -13.50 -1.63 13.04
C GLU A 7 -12.72 -2.49 12.04
N ASN A 8 -12.17 -1.87 11.00
CA ASN A 8 -11.37 -2.57 10.01
C ASN A 8 -10.05 -3.05 10.62
N LEU A 9 -9.80 -4.36 10.58
CA LEU A 9 -8.58 -4.97 11.10
C LEU A 9 -7.42 -4.93 10.11
N ARG A 10 -7.72 -4.66 8.83
CA ARG A 10 -6.69 -4.56 7.79
C ARG A 10 -5.98 -3.22 7.91
N LYS A 11 -4.67 -3.27 8.04
CA LYS A 11 -3.84 -2.07 7.97
C LYS A 11 -3.90 -1.49 6.56
N THR A 12 -4.01 -0.17 6.44
CA THR A 12 -4.06 0.51 5.13
C THR A 12 -2.77 0.42 4.37
N LEU A 13 -1.63 0.17 5.06
CA LEU A 13 -0.32 -0.01 4.43
C LEU A 13 0.36 -1.30 4.89
N LEU A 14 1.10 -1.93 3.98
CA LEU A 14 2.11 -2.93 4.34
C LEU A 14 3.29 -2.27 5.05
N GLN A 15 3.97 -3.00 5.91
CA GLN A 15 5.17 -2.50 6.60
C GLN A 15 6.35 -2.29 5.63
N ALA A 16 6.41 -3.05 4.55
CA ALA A 16 7.44 -2.95 3.52
C ALA A 16 6.91 -3.33 2.14
N PRO A 17 7.45 -2.73 1.06
CA PRO A 17 7.06 -3.02 -0.31
C PRO A 17 7.68 -4.29 -0.90
N LEU A 18 8.56 -4.97 -0.17
CA LEU A 18 9.23 -6.20 -0.55
C LEU A 18 8.89 -7.33 0.43
N ALA A 19 8.91 -8.58 -0.04
CA ALA A 19 8.62 -9.75 0.80
C ALA A 19 9.73 -10.00 1.85
N PHE A 20 10.99 -9.81 1.44
CA PHE A 20 12.15 -9.88 2.32
C PHE A 20 12.90 -8.56 2.22
N THR A 21 13.23 -7.95 3.37
CA THR A 21 13.80 -6.60 3.39
C THR A 21 15.09 -6.57 4.19
N ARG A 22 16.16 -6.10 3.53
CA ARG A 22 17.36 -5.60 4.19
C ARG A 22 17.40 -4.10 4.00
N VAL A 23 17.21 -3.33 5.08
CA VAL A 23 17.37 -1.88 5.03
C VAL A 23 18.85 -1.56 4.87
N THR A 24 19.22 -0.98 3.73
CA THR A 24 20.59 -0.54 3.42
C THR A 24 20.80 0.92 3.76
N SER A 25 19.74 1.74 3.73
CA SER A 25 19.78 3.13 4.15
C SER A 25 18.44 3.55 4.77
N ARG A 26 18.53 4.27 5.89
CA ARG A 26 17.37 4.76 6.64
C ARG A 26 17.01 6.19 6.24
N PHE A 27 15.77 6.57 6.51
CA PHE A 27 15.31 7.95 6.42
C PHE A 27 16.14 8.87 7.32
N SER A 28 16.63 9.98 6.76
CA SER A 28 17.41 11.00 7.50
C SER A 28 17.27 12.36 6.84
N HIS A 29 17.10 13.40 7.64
CA HIS A 29 17.14 14.78 7.17
C HIS A 29 18.57 15.28 6.94
N ASN A 30 19.57 14.63 7.56
CA ASN A 30 20.98 15.04 7.50
C ASN A 30 21.87 13.79 7.37
N ARG A 31 22.05 13.31 6.14
CA ARG A 31 22.90 12.16 5.83
C ARG A 31 24.11 12.61 5.03
N LYS A 32 25.32 12.23 5.47
CA LYS A 32 26.53 12.40 4.68
C LYS A 32 26.42 11.55 3.41
N HIS A 33 26.49 12.21 2.24
CA HIS A 33 26.36 11.51 0.96
C HIS A 33 27.65 10.70 0.70
N PRO A 34 27.57 9.38 0.47
CA PRO A 34 28.76 8.53 0.40
C PRO A 34 29.69 8.89 -0.76
N ILE A 35 29.17 9.46 -1.84
CA ILE A 35 29.95 9.82 -3.03
C ILE A 35 30.31 11.30 -3.03
N LEU A 36 29.41 12.18 -2.61
CA LEU A 36 29.56 13.64 -2.75
C LEU A 36 30.16 14.32 -1.52
N GLY A 37 30.37 13.61 -0.43
CA GLY A 37 31.03 14.10 0.80
C GLY A 37 30.26 15.14 1.60
N TYR A 38 29.22 15.77 1.06
CA TYR A 38 28.39 16.74 1.78
C TYR A 38 27.11 16.11 2.33
N SER A 39 26.51 16.76 3.30
CA SER A 39 25.27 16.27 3.91
C SER A 39 24.08 16.54 2.99
N ARG A 40 23.34 15.51 2.63
CA ARG A 40 22.12 15.59 1.84
C ARG A 40 20.99 14.79 2.50
N PRO A 41 19.76 15.33 2.57
CA PRO A 41 18.63 14.57 3.07
C PRO A 41 18.40 13.28 2.27
N HIS A 42 18.17 12.17 2.96
CA HIS A 42 17.63 10.95 2.39
C HIS A 42 16.19 10.77 2.90
N LEU A 43 15.23 11.28 2.11
CA LEU A 43 13.81 11.34 2.50
C LEU A 43 13.06 10.06 2.11
N GLY A 44 13.72 8.90 2.27
CA GLY A 44 13.22 7.56 1.98
C GLY A 44 13.90 6.49 2.81
N VAL A 45 13.58 5.25 2.50
CA VAL A 45 14.25 4.06 3.01
C VAL A 45 14.71 3.23 1.81
N ASP A 46 16.01 2.88 1.78
CA ASP A 46 16.54 2.00 0.76
C ASP A 46 16.49 0.55 1.23
N TYR A 47 15.87 -0.28 0.41
CA TYR A 47 15.82 -1.72 0.61
C TYR A 47 16.72 -2.42 -0.40
N GLY A 48 17.81 -3.03 0.07
CA GLY A 48 18.70 -3.84 -0.77
C GLY A 48 18.02 -5.15 -1.13
N ALA A 49 17.95 -5.43 -2.43
CA ALA A 49 17.43 -6.68 -2.98
C ALA A 49 17.99 -6.92 -4.40
N PRO A 50 18.07 -8.17 -4.87
CA PRO A 50 18.51 -8.48 -6.23
C PRO A 50 17.61 -7.81 -7.28
N THR A 51 18.22 -7.44 -8.42
CA THR A 51 17.46 -6.98 -9.58
C THR A 51 16.41 -8.02 -9.99
N GLY A 52 15.19 -7.55 -10.31
CA GLY A 52 14.08 -8.43 -10.65
C GLY A 52 13.21 -8.85 -9.46
N THR A 53 13.61 -8.54 -8.22
CA THR A 53 12.76 -8.81 -7.03
C THR A 53 11.43 -8.05 -7.17
N PRO A 54 10.26 -8.73 -7.00
CA PRO A 54 8.96 -8.09 -7.13
C PRO A 54 8.74 -6.99 -6.09
N VAL A 55 8.34 -5.80 -6.56
CA VAL A 55 7.96 -4.65 -5.75
C VAL A 55 6.43 -4.58 -5.68
N LYS A 56 5.88 -4.51 -4.46
CA LYS A 56 4.44 -4.52 -4.20
C LYS A 56 3.94 -3.15 -3.76
N ALA A 57 2.75 -2.78 -4.20
CA ALA A 57 2.04 -1.61 -3.66
C ALA A 57 1.80 -1.78 -2.17
N VAL A 58 2.23 -0.82 -1.35
CA VAL A 58 2.06 -0.89 0.11
C VAL A 58 0.62 -0.70 0.56
N GLY A 59 -0.24 -0.12 -0.28
CA GLY A 59 -1.65 0.12 0.00
C GLY A 59 -2.48 0.16 -1.27
N ASP A 60 -3.81 0.09 -1.10
CA ASP A 60 -4.76 0.35 -2.18
C ASP A 60 -4.60 1.82 -2.64
N GLY A 61 -4.73 2.07 -3.94
CA GLY A 61 -4.58 3.43 -4.46
C GLY A 61 -4.64 3.52 -5.97
N VAL A 62 -4.29 4.69 -6.50
CA VAL A 62 -4.26 4.99 -7.93
C VAL A 62 -2.84 5.35 -8.34
N VAL A 63 -2.34 4.75 -9.41
CA VAL A 63 -1.03 5.08 -10.01
C VAL A 63 -1.10 6.48 -10.61
N THR A 64 -0.38 7.43 -10.03
CA THR A 64 -0.32 8.81 -10.53
C THR A 64 0.88 9.06 -11.43
N ARG A 65 1.93 8.23 -11.29
CA ARG A 65 3.11 8.26 -12.17
C ARG A 65 3.63 6.84 -12.41
N ARG A 66 3.95 6.56 -13.66
CA ARG A 66 4.73 5.44 -14.14
C ARG A 66 5.61 5.95 -15.28
N SER A 67 6.82 6.40 -14.97
CA SER A 67 7.73 6.97 -15.96
C SER A 67 9.15 7.02 -15.44
N TRP A 68 10.09 7.34 -16.33
CA TRP A 68 11.44 7.78 -15.95
C TRP A 68 11.37 9.11 -15.19
N ALA A 69 12.15 9.24 -14.12
CA ALA A 69 12.15 10.40 -13.20
C ALA A 69 13.58 10.88 -12.88
N GLY A 70 14.40 11.08 -13.91
CA GLY A 70 15.77 11.57 -13.77
C GLY A 70 16.60 10.68 -12.84
N GLY A 71 17.19 11.25 -11.78
CA GLY A 71 18.00 10.52 -10.81
C GLY A 71 17.29 9.37 -10.10
N TYR A 72 15.95 9.35 -10.05
CA TYR A 72 15.17 8.24 -9.49
C TYR A 72 15.01 7.05 -10.47
N GLY A 73 15.44 7.20 -11.72
CA GLY A 73 15.27 6.17 -12.74
C GLY A 73 13.81 5.87 -13.04
N ASN A 74 13.49 4.60 -13.30
CA ASN A 74 12.13 4.15 -13.46
C ASN A 74 11.39 4.26 -12.11
N GLN A 75 10.30 5.04 -12.09
CA GLN A 75 9.55 5.35 -10.88
C GLN A 75 8.07 5.05 -11.03
N VAL A 76 7.48 4.52 -9.97
CA VAL A 76 6.02 4.44 -9.77
C VAL A 76 5.65 5.30 -8.58
N ILE A 77 4.57 6.10 -8.69
CA ILE A 77 3.95 6.84 -7.59
C ILE A 77 2.50 6.40 -7.49
N ILE A 78 2.06 6.07 -6.28
CA ILE A 78 0.69 5.68 -5.98
C ILE A 78 0.12 6.66 -4.97
N LYS A 79 -1.04 7.24 -5.30
CA LYS A 79 -1.85 8.05 -4.40
C LYS A 79 -2.83 7.14 -3.66
N HIS A 80 -2.78 7.18 -2.35
CA HIS A 80 -3.67 6.47 -1.43
C HIS A 80 -4.72 7.41 -0.85
N SER A 81 -5.57 6.88 0.03
CA SER A 81 -6.51 7.69 0.81
C SER A 81 -5.78 8.62 1.80
N ALA A 82 -6.52 9.56 2.38
CA ALA A 82 -6.05 10.48 3.43
C ALA A 82 -4.78 11.27 3.08
N GLY A 83 -4.58 11.67 1.81
CA GLY A 83 -3.45 12.50 1.37
C GLY A 83 -2.08 11.81 1.42
N LEU A 84 -2.07 10.47 1.48
CA LEU A 84 -0.85 9.68 1.48
C LEU A 84 -0.43 9.32 0.05
N GLU A 85 0.88 9.36 -0.22
CA GLU A 85 1.47 8.89 -1.47
C GLU A 85 2.69 8.02 -1.18
N SER A 86 2.85 6.94 -1.96
CA SER A 86 4.03 6.09 -1.94
C SER A 86 4.79 6.19 -3.26
N MET A 87 6.12 6.19 -3.18
CA MET A 87 7.01 6.31 -4.32
C MET A 87 8.00 5.15 -4.32
N TYR A 88 8.22 4.56 -5.50
CA TYR A 88 9.04 3.37 -5.73
C TYR A 88 10.01 3.69 -6.86
N SER A 89 11.30 3.79 -6.57
CA SER A 89 12.32 4.28 -7.50
C SER A 89 13.40 3.24 -7.77
N HIS A 90 14.23 3.51 -8.79
CA HIS A 90 15.31 2.66 -9.30
C HIS A 90 14.85 1.31 -9.87
N LEU A 91 13.59 1.22 -10.30
CA LEU A 91 13.01 -0.02 -10.81
C LEU A 91 13.72 -0.45 -12.12
N SER A 92 13.92 -1.77 -12.30
CA SER A 92 14.38 -2.34 -13.57
C SER A 92 13.28 -2.31 -14.62
N GLY A 93 12.03 -2.40 -14.20
CA GLY A 93 10.86 -2.36 -15.06
C GLY A 93 9.56 -2.30 -14.27
N TYR A 94 8.47 -2.14 -14.98
CA TYR A 94 7.11 -2.06 -14.43
C TYR A 94 6.40 -3.39 -14.61
N ALA A 95 5.43 -3.67 -13.74
CA ALA A 95 4.54 -4.81 -13.94
C ALA A 95 3.76 -4.69 -15.26
N ARG A 96 3.52 -5.84 -15.89
CA ARG A 96 2.78 -5.91 -17.17
C ARG A 96 1.40 -5.28 -17.01
N GLY A 97 1.04 -4.39 -17.92
CA GLY A 97 -0.26 -3.72 -17.91
C GLY A 97 -0.41 -2.57 -16.92
N LEU A 98 0.57 -2.28 -16.05
CA LEU A 98 0.50 -1.13 -15.15
C LEU A 98 0.45 0.18 -15.96
N ARG A 99 -0.48 1.09 -15.63
CA ARG A 99 -0.67 2.38 -16.33
C ARG A 99 -0.95 3.51 -15.35
N ASN A 100 -0.69 4.74 -15.78
CA ASN A 100 -1.15 5.92 -15.05
C ASN A 100 -2.69 5.93 -15.00
N GLY A 101 -3.26 6.34 -13.87
CA GLY A 101 -4.70 6.32 -13.61
C GLY A 101 -5.25 4.97 -13.17
N GLN A 102 -4.45 3.89 -13.23
CA GLN A 102 -4.91 2.55 -12.83
C GLN A 102 -5.03 2.42 -11.30
N ARG A 103 -6.13 1.82 -10.84
CA ARG A 103 -6.28 1.36 -9.47
C ARG A 103 -5.41 0.14 -9.22
N VAL A 104 -4.76 0.10 -8.08
CA VAL A 104 -3.96 -1.03 -7.60
C VAL A 104 -4.38 -1.41 -6.20
N ARG A 105 -4.26 -2.69 -5.87
CA ARG A 105 -4.56 -3.22 -4.53
C ARG A 105 -3.28 -3.35 -3.71
N GLN A 106 -3.42 -3.27 -2.40
CA GLN A 106 -2.34 -3.59 -1.47
C GLN A 106 -1.75 -4.99 -1.77
N GLY A 107 -0.44 -5.09 -1.86
CA GLY A 107 0.26 -6.33 -2.18
C GLY A 107 0.35 -6.65 -3.68
N GLN A 108 -0.31 -5.89 -4.55
CA GLN A 108 -0.19 -6.05 -6.01
C GLN A 108 1.23 -5.72 -6.46
N VAL A 109 1.82 -6.56 -7.32
CA VAL A 109 3.12 -6.28 -7.94
C VAL A 109 2.97 -5.11 -8.91
N ILE A 110 3.82 -4.09 -8.76
CA ILE A 110 3.80 -2.85 -9.56
C ILE A 110 5.07 -2.65 -10.39
N GLY A 111 6.13 -3.41 -10.08
CA GLY A 111 7.42 -3.34 -10.76
C GLY A 111 8.42 -4.28 -10.14
N PHE A 112 9.68 -4.10 -10.51
CA PHE A 112 10.76 -4.97 -10.08
C PHE A 112 11.97 -4.13 -9.67
N VAL A 113 12.68 -4.56 -8.63
CA VAL A 113 13.91 -3.92 -8.17
C VAL A 113 14.92 -3.83 -9.30
N GLY A 114 15.63 -2.73 -9.37
CA GLY A 114 16.70 -2.49 -10.32
C GLY A 114 17.78 -1.57 -9.76
N SER A 115 18.47 -0.89 -10.68
CA SER A 115 19.53 0.09 -10.38
C SER A 115 19.51 1.21 -11.41
N THR A 116 18.31 1.60 -11.88
CA THR A 116 18.14 2.65 -12.88
C THR A 116 18.26 4.06 -12.28
N GLY A 117 18.67 5.04 -13.07
CA GLY A 117 18.92 6.40 -12.60
C GLY A 117 20.22 6.53 -11.81
N LEU A 118 20.26 7.41 -10.81
CA LEU A 118 21.43 7.64 -9.96
C LEU A 118 21.44 6.63 -8.80
N SER A 119 21.98 5.45 -9.07
CA SER A 119 22.04 4.33 -8.13
C SER A 119 23.42 3.68 -8.16
N SER A 120 23.94 3.30 -6.99
CA SER A 120 25.24 2.62 -6.85
C SER A 120 25.15 1.09 -6.93
N GLY A 121 23.95 0.53 -7.00
CA GLY A 121 23.70 -0.91 -7.05
C GLY A 121 22.23 -1.26 -6.86
N PRO A 122 21.85 -2.53 -7.02
CA PRO A 122 20.46 -2.95 -6.96
C PRO A 122 19.81 -2.66 -5.60
N HIS A 123 18.79 -1.82 -5.58
CA HIS A 123 17.96 -1.51 -4.41
C HIS A 123 16.65 -0.84 -4.82
N LEU A 124 15.72 -0.78 -3.89
CA LEU A 124 14.49 0.02 -3.99
C LEU A 124 14.63 1.25 -3.09
N ASP A 125 14.59 2.47 -3.64
CA ASP A 125 14.36 3.70 -2.86
C ASP A 125 12.83 3.85 -2.69
N PHE A 126 12.38 3.65 -1.45
CA PHE A 126 10.98 3.73 -1.07
C PHE A 126 10.71 4.96 -0.21
N ARG A 127 9.74 5.78 -0.64
CA ARG A 127 9.38 7.01 0.05
C ARG A 127 7.89 7.09 0.32
N LEU A 128 7.54 7.73 1.43
CA LEU A 128 6.17 8.12 1.75
C LEU A 128 6.06 9.64 1.86
N ARG A 129 4.94 10.16 1.37
CA ARG A 129 4.59 11.57 1.48
C ARG A 129 3.18 11.69 2.04
N GLN A 130 3.00 12.45 3.12
CA GLN A 130 1.72 12.72 3.75
C GLN A 130 1.41 14.20 3.57
N ASN A 131 0.31 14.53 2.92
CA ASN A 131 -0.11 15.92 2.64
C ASN A 131 1.03 16.77 2.05
N GLY A 132 1.75 16.21 1.06
CA GLY A 132 2.85 16.88 0.37
C GLY A 132 4.20 16.86 1.10
N LYS A 133 4.29 16.40 2.36
CA LYS A 133 5.54 16.35 3.13
C LYS A 133 6.07 14.92 3.23
N PHE A 134 7.37 14.74 3.02
CA PHE A 134 8.00 13.44 3.22
C PHE A 134 7.99 13.04 4.69
N VAL A 135 7.60 11.81 4.96
CA VAL A 135 7.55 11.21 6.29
C VAL A 135 8.41 9.95 6.32
N ASN A 136 8.93 9.63 7.51
CA ASN A 136 9.73 8.41 7.69
C ASN A 136 8.82 7.17 7.53
N PRO A 137 9.02 6.32 6.50
CA PRO A 137 8.19 5.14 6.28
C PRO A 137 8.15 4.18 7.48
N ALA A 138 9.26 4.04 8.20
CA ALA A 138 9.35 3.16 9.36
C ALA A 138 8.55 3.67 10.59
N LYS A 139 8.22 4.97 10.60
CA LYS A 139 7.46 5.62 11.68
C LYS A 139 6.08 6.09 11.21
N ALA A 140 5.77 5.94 9.92
CA ALA A 140 4.49 6.37 9.38
C ALA A 140 3.35 5.69 10.13
N ILE A 141 2.41 6.49 10.59
CA ILE A 141 1.18 5.98 11.19
C ILE A 141 0.47 5.18 10.10
N ASN A 142 0.26 3.90 10.37
CA ASN A 142 -0.49 3.02 9.49
C ASN A 142 -1.91 2.88 10.06
N PRO A 143 -2.82 3.81 9.74
CA PRO A 143 -4.18 3.77 10.24
C PRO A 143 -4.84 2.47 9.76
N ARG A 144 -5.76 1.94 10.55
CA ARG A 144 -6.66 0.88 10.11
C ARG A 144 -7.50 1.42 8.95
N GLY A 145 -7.94 0.53 8.06
CA GLY A 145 -8.88 0.90 7.01
C GLY A 145 -10.19 1.46 7.59
N GLU A 146 -11.02 2.04 6.73
CA GLU A 146 -12.30 2.61 7.17
C GLU A 146 -13.14 1.58 7.91
N SER A 147 -13.71 1.99 9.04
CA SER A 147 -14.68 1.20 9.80
C SER A 147 -16.01 1.13 9.04
N VAL A 148 -16.85 0.14 9.40
CA VAL A 148 -18.21 0.05 8.85
C VAL A 148 -18.95 1.38 9.06
N ARG A 149 -19.54 1.92 8.00
CA ARG A 149 -20.31 3.18 8.06
C ARG A 149 -21.47 3.05 9.04
N LYS A 150 -21.78 4.12 9.77
CA LYS A 150 -22.89 4.13 10.75
C LYS A 150 -24.20 3.66 10.14
N ALA A 151 -24.52 4.08 8.92
CA ALA A 151 -25.74 3.68 8.20
C ALA A 151 -25.82 2.17 7.90
N SER A 152 -24.68 1.48 7.84
CA SER A 152 -24.59 0.04 7.55
C SER A 152 -24.34 -0.80 8.80
N MET A 153 -24.22 -0.18 9.98
CA MET A 153 -23.81 -0.87 11.20
C MET A 153 -24.84 -1.92 11.67
N ASP A 154 -26.13 -1.64 11.54
CA ASP A 154 -27.17 -2.59 11.98
C ASP A 154 -27.21 -3.83 11.07
N ARG A 155 -27.06 -3.64 9.76
CA ARG A 155 -26.93 -4.75 8.80
C ARG A 155 -25.67 -5.57 9.10
N PHE A 156 -24.55 -4.92 9.36
CA PHE A 156 -23.30 -5.57 9.74
C PHE A 156 -23.44 -6.41 11.00
N ARG A 157 -24.07 -5.88 12.06
CA ARG A 157 -24.31 -6.62 13.33
C ARG A 157 -25.14 -7.86 13.09
N LYS A 158 -26.25 -7.75 12.35
CA LYS A 158 -27.09 -8.91 11.99
C LYS A 158 -26.29 -10.00 11.25
N THR A 159 -25.43 -9.60 10.30
CA THR A 159 -24.54 -10.53 9.61
C THR A 159 -23.57 -11.22 10.57
N VAL A 160 -22.91 -10.46 11.45
CA VAL A 160 -21.98 -11.02 12.45
C VAL A 160 -22.68 -12.01 13.39
N GLU A 161 -23.88 -11.69 13.84
CA GLU A 161 -24.68 -12.59 14.71
C GLU A 161 -25.04 -13.89 13.97
N LYS A 162 -25.51 -13.79 12.71
CA LYS A 162 -25.81 -14.94 11.85
C LYS A 162 -24.59 -15.84 11.67
N GLU A 163 -23.45 -15.26 11.26
CA GLU A 163 -22.21 -16.01 11.06
C GLU A 163 -21.69 -16.66 12.35
N ARG A 164 -21.81 -15.95 13.46
CA ARG A 164 -21.42 -16.46 14.78
C ARG A 164 -22.31 -17.64 15.20
N ALA A 165 -23.62 -17.56 14.99
CA ALA A 165 -24.55 -18.63 15.30
C ALA A 165 -24.27 -19.89 14.46
N LEU A 166 -23.93 -19.71 13.17
CA LEU A 166 -23.53 -20.81 12.28
C LEU A 166 -22.23 -21.47 12.77
N LEU A 167 -21.20 -20.68 13.10
CA LEU A 167 -19.92 -21.20 13.60
C LEU A 167 -20.04 -21.94 14.92
N LEU A 168 -21.02 -21.56 15.77
CA LEU A 168 -21.30 -22.22 17.04
C LEU A 168 -22.30 -23.39 16.93
N GLY A 169 -22.74 -23.72 15.71
CA GLY A 169 -23.74 -24.78 15.49
C GLY A 169 -25.13 -24.48 16.09
N GLN A 170 -25.43 -23.20 16.34
CA GLN A 170 -26.67 -22.74 16.98
C GLN A 170 -27.81 -22.48 15.98
N THR A 171 -27.51 -22.58 14.67
CA THR A 171 -28.51 -22.34 13.58
C THR A 171 -28.60 -23.56 12.68
N SER A 172 -29.82 -23.99 12.37
CA SER A 172 -30.09 -25.01 11.37
C SER A 172 -29.68 -24.48 9.97
N LEU A 173 -28.99 -25.31 9.17
CA LEU A 173 -28.53 -25.00 7.82
C LEU A 173 -29.67 -24.71 6.82
N LEU A 174 -30.93 -24.83 7.21
CA LEU A 174 -32.11 -24.68 6.35
C LEU A 174 -32.55 -23.22 6.09
N GLU A 175 -31.91 -22.23 6.70
CA GLU A 175 -32.22 -20.79 6.50
C GLU A 175 -31.12 -20.03 5.76
N TYR A 176 -30.35 -20.69 4.92
CA TYR A 176 -29.39 -19.99 4.05
C TYR A 176 -30.12 -19.42 2.84
N ASP A 177 -30.52 -18.17 2.93
CA ASP A 177 -31.03 -17.42 1.79
C ASP A 177 -29.85 -16.95 0.93
N VAL A 178 -29.61 -17.65 -0.17
CA VAL A 178 -28.51 -17.42 -1.11
C VAL A 178 -28.62 -16.04 -1.78
N ASP A 179 -29.83 -15.49 -1.85
CA ASP A 179 -30.12 -14.19 -2.47
C ASP A 179 -29.70 -12.99 -1.63
N SER A 180 -29.28 -13.22 -0.38
CA SER A 180 -28.79 -12.14 0.50
C SER A 180 -27.28 -11.84 0.38
N ILE A 181 -26.54 -12.58 -0.45
CA ILE A 181 -25.13 -12.33 -0.75
C ILE A 181 -25.07 -11.26 -1.84
N VAL A 182 -25.19 -9.99 -1.45
CA VAL A 182 -24.90 -8.89 -2.37
C VAL A 182 -23.37 -8.82 -2.57
N PRO A 183 -22.87 -8.88 -3.83
CA PRO A 183 -21.45 -8.67 -4.09
C PRO A 183 -21.00 -7.32 -3.57
N VAL A 184 -19.80 -7.26 -3.02
CA VAL A 184 -19.20 -6.03 -2.44
C VAL A 184 -18.76 -5.02 -3.52
N ASP A 185 -19.23 -5.16 -4.77
CA ASP A 185 -18.76 -4.40 -5.93
C ASP A 185 -19.50 -3.07 -6.18
N ASP A 186 -20.58 -2.80 -5.45
CA ASP A 186 -21.33 -1.53 -5.57
C ASP A 186 -20.83 -0.47 -4.58
N VAL A 187 -19.56 -0.09 -4.69
CA VAL A 187 -19.08 1.18 -4.16
C VAL A 187 -19.02 2.16 -5.32
N GLU A 188 -20.13 2.85 -5.58
CA GLU A 188 -20.13 4.03 -6.46
C GLU A 188 -19.09 5.05 -5.96
N PRO A 189 -18.29 5.65 -6.87
CA PRO A 189 -17.40 6.72 -6.49
C PRO A 189 -18.24 7.94 -6.14
N SER A 190 -18.15 8.42 -4.90
CA SER A 190 -18.73 9.71 -4.50
C SER A 190 -18.20 10.82 -5.41
N ALA A 191 -19.08 11.39 -6.20
CA ALA A 191 -18.86 12.63 -6.93
C ALA A 191 -18.67 13.79 -5.94
N LYS A 192 -17.76 14.68 -6.30
CA LYS A 192 -17.36 16.01 -5.82
C LYS A 192 -16.26 16.04 -4.77
#